data_e07205ebc5f77ab9973cfa3eb2689e2d
#
_entry.id   e07205ebc5f77ab9973cfa3eb2689e2d
#
_cell.length_a   1.000
_cell.length_b   1.000
_cell.length_c   1.000
_cell.angle_alpha   90.00
_cell.angle_beta   90.00
_cell.angle_gamma   90.00
#
_symmetry.space_group_name_H-M   'P 1'
#
loop_
_entity.id
_entity.type
_entity.pdbx_description
1 polymer ?
#
loop_
_entity_poly.entity_id
_entity_poly.type
_entity_poly.pdbx_seq_one_letter_code
_entity_poly.pdbx_strand_id
1 'polypeptide(L)'
;MNRYSRNRISSEDTLWEKRGGRNFRKDLKTGKDGEEIVRKRLLAFPSVIDVRDISNSKRGIDDDIDFEIVYKDGHTSTVEIKTDLMAHSTGNFAYEEYSHRNPGCFARTKADHILYFLYETGEVYVLNPVKFRTYISEMKQDKQRARYLRIRATGMGEGAFGYLVPINVLKSTDVFECMFNAYPKAKAA
;
A
#
# COMPACT_ATOMS: atom_id res chain seq x y z
N MET A 1 -0.07 42.78 -1.52
CA MET A 1 1.01 42.36 -2.43
C MET A 1 1.64 41.09 -1.88
N ASN A 2 1.23 39.93 -2.37
CA ASN A 2 1.70 38.65 -1.91
C ASN A 2 2.70 38.09 -2.94
N ARG A 3 3.97 38.02 -2.56
CA ARG A 3 5.03 37.45 -3.39
C ARG A 3 5.04 35.95 -3.14
N TYR A 4 4.53 35.15 -4.08
CA TYR A 4 4.76 33.73 -4.12
C TYR A 4 6.24 33.48 -4.37
N SER A 5 6.93 32.90 -3.39
CA SER A 5 8.31 32.43 -3.54
C SER A 5 8.36 31.26 -4.53
N ARG A 6 9.12 31.42 -5.59
CA ARG A 6 9.47 30.34 -6.52
C ARG A 6 10.22 29.28 -5.74
N ASN A 7 9.65 28.05 -5.67
CA ASN A 7 10.36 26.88 -5.18
C ASN A 7 11.62 26.70 -6.05
N ARG A 8 12.78 27.02 -5.50
CA ARG A 8 14.06 26.58 -6.05
C ARG A 8 14.13 25.08 -5.83
N ILE A 9 14.17 24.30 -6.92
CA ILE A 9 14.60 22.89 -6.89
C ILE A 9 15.99 22.92 -6.25
N SER A 10 16.17 22.25 -5.11
CA SER A 10 17.43 22.25 -4.41
C SER A 10 18.47 21.45 -5.20
N SER A 11 19.75 21.83 -5.07
CA SER A 11 20.86 21.10 -5.71
C SER A 11 20.97 19.64 -5.22
N GLU A 12 20.30 19.31 -4.13
CA GLU A 12 20.19 17.97 -3.57
C GLU A 12 19.27 17.08 -4.41
N ASP A 13 18.12 17.59 -4.92
CA ASP A 13 17.21 16.83 -5.78
C ASP A 13 17.89 16.34 -7.07
N THR A 14 18.80 17.15 -7.62
CA THR A 14 19.57 16.78 -8.82
C THR A 14 20.71 15.78 -8.54
N LEU A 15 21.23 15.73 -7.32
CA LEU A 15 22.24 14.76 -6.89
C LEU A 15 21.64 13.35 -6.69
N TRP A 16 20.38 13.26 -6.29
CA TRP A 16 19.64 12.01 -6.12
C TRP A 16 19.35 11.33 -7.47
N GLU A 17 18.93 12.09 -8.47
CA GLU A 17 18.72 11.59 -9.83
C GLU A 17 19.98 10.97 -10.42
N LYS A 18 21.17 11.54 -10.10
CA LYS A 18 22.47 11.05 -10.58
C LYS A 18 23.00 9.80 -9.87
N ARG A 19 22.47 9.46 -8.69
CA ARG A 19 22.94 8.30 -7.88
C ARG A 19 22.06 7.05 -8.00
N GLY A 20 21.08 7.02 -8.93
CA GLY A 20 20.15 5.89 -9.09
C GLY A 20 19.14 5.77 -7.95
N GLY A 21 18.95 6.83 -7.17
CA GLY A 21 17.87 6.91 -6.17
C GLY A 21 16.50 6.84 -6.81
N ARG A 22 15.53 6.25 -6.10
CA ARG A 22 14.12 6.27 -6.52
C ARG A 22 13.70 7.72 -6.77
N ASN A 23 13.08 7.95 -7.93
CA ASN A 23 12.54 9.26 -8.26
C ASN A 23 11.21 9.44 -7.50
N PHE A 24 11.23 10.17 -6.39
CA PHE A 24 10.05 10.42 -5.54
C PHE A 24 8.81 10.87 -6.33
N ARG A 25 8.98 11.73 -7.35
CA ARG A 25 7.87 12.19 -8.21
C ARG A 25 7.28 11.05 -9.03
N LYS A 26 8.12 10.13 -9.52
CA LYS A 26 7.68 8.96 -10.26
C LYS A 26 6.96 7.97 -9.33
N ASP A 27 7.48 7.75 -8.14
CA ASP A 27 6.87 6.87 -7.15
C ASP A 27 5.51 7.41 -6.67
N LEU A 28 5.40 8.73 -6.42
CA LEU A 28 4.13 9.38 -6.07
C LEU A 28 3.11 9.30 -7.22
N LYS A 29 3.54 9.50 -8.46
CA LYS A 29 2.67 9.35 -9.62
C LYS A 29 2.18 7.91 -9.75
N THR A 30 3.07 6.93 -9.62
CA THR A 30 2.71 5.50 -9.67
C THR A 30 1.73 5.12 -8.56
N GLY A 31 1.90 5.67 -7.35
CA GLY A 31 0.94 5.49 -6.25
C GLY A 31 -0.46 5.97 -6.63
N LYS A 32 -0.59 7.20 -7.10
CA LYS A 32 -1.87 7.78 -7.53
C LYS A 32 -2.48 7.07 -8.74
N ASP A 33 -1.67 6.67 -9.71
CA ASP A 33 -2.15 5.87 -10.85
C ASP A 33 -2.70 4.53 -10.36
N GLY A 34 -2.04 3.90 -9.38
CA GLY A 34 -2.50 2.65 -8.76
C GLY A 34 -3.80 2.80 -7.99
N GLU A 35 -3.94 3.86 -7.19
CA GLU A 35 -5.19 4.20 -6.48
C GLU A 35 -6.36 4.32 -7.45
N GLU A 36 -6.18 5.05 -8.55
CA GLU A 36 -7.25 5.25 -9.54
C GLU A 36 -7.59 3.95 -10.32
N ILE A 37 -6.60 3.10 -10.61
CA ILE A 37 -6.85 1.79 -11.24
C ILE A 37 -7.69 0.91 -10.31
N VAL A 38 -7.30 0.82 -9.03
CA VAL A 38 -8.02 0.03 -8.04
C VAL A 38 -9.42 0.60 -7.79
N ARG A 39 -9.55 1.92 -7.67
CA ARG A 39 -10.84 2.61 -7.52
C ARG A 39 -11.82 2.26 -8.65
N LYS A 40 -11.39 2.35 -9.90
CA LYS A 40 -12.21 1.97 -11.07
C LYS A 40 -12.66 0.51 -11.01
N ARG A 41 -11.77 -0.37 -10.55
CA ARG A 41 -12.10 -1.78 -10.39
C ARG A 41 -13.12 -2.01 -9.28
N LEU A 42 -13.00 -1.33 -8.15
CA LEU A 42 -13.97 -1.41 -7.04
C LEU A 42 -15.36 -0.96 -7.49
N LEU A 43 -15.47 0.15 -8.22
CA LEU A 43 -16.73 0.64 -8.80
C LEU A 43 -17.38 -0.34 -9.79
N ALA A 44 -16.59 -1.24 -10.38
CA ALA A 44 -17.11 -2.27 -11.28
C ALA A 44 -17.69 -3.50 -10.58
N PHE A 45 -17.57 -3.61 -9.25
CA PHE A 45 -18.20 -4.71 -8.51
C PHE A 45 -19.72 -4.46 -8.36
N PRO A 46 -20.54 -5.48 -8.66
CA PRO A 46 -22.01 -5.33 -8.60
C PRO A 46 -22.57 -4.92 -7.23
N SER A 47 -21.85 -5.20 -6.15
CA SER A 47 -22.23 -4.84 -4.77
C SER A 47 -21.88 -3.43 -4.38
N VAL A 48 -21.02 -2.73 -5.14
CA VAL A 48 -20.53 -1.38 -4.83
C VAL A 48 -21.43 -0.34 -5.50
N ILE A 49 -21.83 0.67 -4.75
CA ILE A 49 -22.57 1.85 -5.26
C ILE A 49 -21.59 3.00 -5.56
N ASP A 50 -20.63 3.22 -4.65
CA ASP A 50 -19.74 4.37 -4.72
C ASP A 50 -18.39 4.05 -4.08
N VAL A 51 -17.33 4.74 -4.52
CA VAL A 51 -16.00 4.72 -3.94
C VAL A 51 -15.53 6.16 -3.79
N ARG A 52 -15.69 6.70 -2.58
CA ARG A 52 -15.40 8.09 -2.25
C ARG A 52 -13.94 8.28 -1.91
N ASP A 53 -13.28 9.18 -2.62
CA ASP A 53 -11.94 9.62 -2.25
C ASP A 53 -12.03 10.51 -1.01
N ILE A 54 -11.45 10.04 0.09
CA ILE A 54 -11.37 10.77 1.36
C ILE A 54 -9.93 11.08 1.77
N SER A 55 -8.95 10.76 0.93
CA SER A 55 -7.52 10.91 1.21
C SER A 55 -7.11 12.33 1.65
N ASN A 56 -7.80 13.34 1.12
CA ASN A 56 -7.59 14.76 1.48
C ASN A 56 -8.55 15.28 2.56
N SER A 57 -9.46 14.45 3.07
CA SER A 57 -10.32 14.82 4.20
C SER A 57 -9.53 14.77 5.52
N LYS A 58 -10.07 15.46 6.55
CA LYS A 58 -9.45 15.36 7.89
C LYS A 58 -9.34 13.90 8.36
N ARG A 59 -10.38 13.09 8.16
CA ARG A 59 -10.40 11.67 8.53
C ARG A 59 -9.36 10.89 7.73
N GLY A 60 -9.30 11.09 6.42
CA GLY A 60 -8.33 10.38 5.55
C GLY A 60 -6.89 10.65 5.97
N ILE A 61 -6.56 11.91 6.29
CA ILE A 61 -5.22 12.31 6.73
C ILE A 61 -4.90 11.78 8.14
N ASP A 62 -5.82 11.95 9.10
CA ASP A 62 -5.59 11.56 10.50
C ASP A 62 -5.52 10.04 10.68
N ASP A 63 -6.27 9.28 9.87
CA ASP A 63 -6.45 7.84 9.99
C ASP A 63 -5.73 7.05 8.88
N ASP A 64 -5.06 7.73 7.94
CA ASP A 64 -4.34 7.14 6.80
C ASP A 64 -5.26 6.24 5.97
N ILE A 65 -6.30 6.86 5.38
CA ILE A 65 -7.36 6.19 4.61
C ILE A 65 -7.50 6.88 3.25
N ASP A 66 -7.44 6.11 2.16
CA ASP A 66 -7.61 6.64 0.81
C ASP A 66 -9.08 6.73 0.40
N PHE A 67 -9.83 5.64 0.55
CA PHE A 67 -11.20 5.56 0.07
C PHE A 67 -12.18 5.00 1.11
N GLU A 68 -13.43 5.46 1.00
CA GLU A 68 -14.61 4.86 1.61
C GLU A 68 -15.45 4.19 0.52
N ILE A 69 -15.69 2.88 0.67
CA ILE A 69 -16.50 2.07 -0.24
C ILE A 69 -17.93 2.03 0.31
N VAL A 70 -18.92 2.35 -0.52
CA VAL A 70 -20.35 2.28 -0.16
C VAL A 70 -20.98 1.12 -0.89
N TYR A 71 -21.62 0.21 -0.15
CA TYR A 71 -22.25 -0.99 -0.69
C TYR A 71 -23.76 -0.83 -0.82
N LYS A 72 -24.39 -1.69 -1.65
CA LYS A 72 -25.84 -1.68 -1.93
C LYS A 72 -26.71 -1.96 -0.73
N ASP A 73 -26.22 -2.69 0.24
CA ASP A 73 -26.91 -2.98 1.50
C ASP A 73 -26.79 -1.85 2.54
N GLY A 74 -26.11 -0.76 2.18
CA GLY A 74 -25.98 0.43 3.01
C GLY A 74 -24.78 0.41 3.96
N HIS A 75 -24.00 -0.69 4.06
CA HIS A 75 -22.78 -0.63 4.84
C HIS A 75 -21.65 0.12 4.09
N THR A 76 -20.66 0.55 4.82
CA THR A 76 -19.44 1.16 4.27
C THR A 76 -18.22 0.44 4.79
N SER A 77 -17.13 0.50 4.04
CA SER A 77 -15.82 -0.01 4.42
C SER A 77 -14.74 0.97 3.96
N THR A 78 -13.67 1.10 4.71
CA THR A 78 -12.56 2.00 4.41
C THR A 78 -11.34 1.22 3.96
N VAL A 79 -10.59 1.79 3.01
CA VAL A 79 -9.41 1.15 2.46
C VAL A 79 -8.23 2.12 2.35
N GLU A 80 -7.05 1.59 2.63
CA GLU A 80 -5.75 2.17 2.29
C GLU A 80 -5.18 1.38 1.11
N ILE A 81 -4.62 2.05 0.09
CA ILE A 81 -4.06 1.38 -1.09
C ILE A 81 -2.54 1.47 -1.07
N LYS A 82 -1.90 0.31 -1.13
CA LYS A 82 -0.44 0.22 -1.28
C LYS A 82 -0.09 -0.35 -2.65
N THR A 83 0.40 0.50 -3.54
CA THR A 83 0.90 0.09 -4.85
C THR A 83 2.34 -0.40 -4.76
N ASP A 84 2.63 -1.59 -5.28
CA ASP A 84 3.96 -2.20 -5.28
C ASP A 84 4.36 -2.63 -6.70
N LEU A 85 5.56 -2.18 -7.13
CA LEU A 85 6.16 -2.51 -8.42
C LEU A 85 7.05 -3.75 -8.37
N MET A 86 7.44 -4.21 -7.18
CA MET A 86 8.47 -5.22 -7.00
C MET A 86 7.93 -6.56 -6.47
N ALA A 87 6.78 -6.55 -5.82
CA ALA A 87 6.25 -7.74 -5.14
C ALA A 87 6.02 -8.91 -6.11
N HIS A 88 5.63 -8.64 -7.35
CA HIS A 88 5.42 -9.66 -8.38
C HIS A 88 6.71 -10.44 -8.71
N SER A 89 7.87 -9.78 -8.72
CA SER A 89 9.17 -10.39 -9.05
C SER A 89 9.89 -10.92 -7.82
N THR A 90 9.71 -10.29 -6.66
CA THR A 90 10.37 -10.70 -5.40
C THR A 90 9.60 -11.78 -4.64
N GLY A 91 8.31 -11.94 -4.92
CA GLY A 91 7.41 -12.83 -4.20
C GLY A 91 7.14 -12.40 -2.75
N ASN A 92 7.39 -11.12 -2.40
CA ASN A 92 7.25 -10.63 -1.04
C ASN A 92 6.38 -9.40 -0.96
N PHE A 93 5.53 -9.30 0.07
CA PHE A 93 4.96 -8.05 0.51
C PHE A 93 5.98 -7.24 1.32
N ALA A 94 6.00 -5.93 1.11
CA ALA A 94 6.82 -5.00 1.87
C ALA A 94 5.96 -4.34 2.97
N TYR A 95 6.05 -4.85 4.20
CA TYR A 95 5.44 -4.23 5.37
C TYR A 95 6.33 -3.09 5.85
N GLU A 96 5.93 -1.86 5.60
CA GLU A 96 6.64 -0.67 6.08
C GLU A 96 6.25 -0.39 7.54
N GLU A 97 7.22 -0.52 8.45
CA GLU A 97 7.02 -0.25 9.88
C GLU A 97 7.27 1.21 10.22
N TYR A 98 8.32 1.80 9.59
CA TYR A 98 8.70 3.21 9.76
C TYR A 98 9.05 3.84 8.43
N SER A 99 8.70 5.12 8.28
CA SER A 99 9.11 5.99 7.18
C SER A 99 9.54 7.34 7.75
N HIS A 100 10.81 7.72 7.56
CA HIS A 100 11.37 9.00 8.04
C HIS A 100 11.06 9.29 9.51
N ARG A 101 11.26 8.30 10.40
CA ARG A 101 10.99 8.33 11.86
C ARG A 101 9.49 8.37 12.25
N ASN A 102 8.58 8.36 11.29
CA ASN A 102 7.15 8.23 11.54
C ASN A 102 6.71 6.76 11.36
N PRO A 103 5.62 6.33 11.97
CA PRO A 103 5.02 5.03 11.66
C PRO A 103 4.71 4.93 10.16
N GLY A 104 5.07 3.82 9.52
CA GLY A 104 4.74 3.54 8.14
C GLY A 104 3.24 3.29 7.94
N CYS A 105 2.76 3.21 6.69
CA CYS A 105 1.35 3.09 6.38
C CYS A 105 0.68 1.90 7.10
N PHE A 106 1.31 0.73 7.13
CA PHE A 106 0.77 -0.45 7.81
C PHE A 106 0.66 -0.31 9.33
N ALA A 107 1.58 0.45 9.95
CA ALA A 107 1.54 0.72 11.38
C ALA A 107 0.52 1.78 11.76
N ARG A 108 0.22 2.71 10.85
CA ARG A 108 -0.56 3.93 11.08
C ARG A 108 -2.02 3.80 10.69
N THR A 109 -2.31 3.19 9.52
CA THR A 109 -3.67 3.19 8.97
C THR A 109 -4.70 2.58 9.91
N LYS A 110 -5.87 3.24 9.98
CA LYS A 110 -7.09 2.75 10.65
C LYS A 110 -8.14 2.28 9.67
N ALA A 111 -7.78 2.12 8.40
CA ALA A 111 -8.67 1.53 7.41
C ALA A 111 -9.11 0.11 7.82
N ASP A 112 -10.27 -0.30 7.38
CA ASP A 112 -10.78 -1.66 7.60
C ASP A 112 -9.92 -2.68 6.86
N HIS A 113 -9.44 -2.32 5.65
CA HIS A 113 -8.61 -3.17 4.82
C HIS A 113 -7.44 -2.39 4.18
N ILE A 114 -6.34 -3.09 3.93
CA ILE A 114 -5.28 -2.64 3.03
C ILE A 114 -5.44 -3.38 1.71
N LEU A 115 -5.53 -2.62 0.61
CA LEU A 115 -5.52 -3.16 -0.74
C LEU A 115 -4.09 -3.11 -1.29
N TYR A 116 -3.37 -4.23 -1.17
CA TYR A 116 -2.00 -4.33 -1.66
C TYR A 116 -2.00 -4.68 -3.15
N PHE A 117 -1.70 -3.69 -3.97
CA PHE A 117 -1.81 -3.75 -5.42
C PHE A 117 -0.46 -4.02 -6.08
N LEU A 118 -0.32 -5.16 -6.74
CA LEU A 118 0.82 -5.50 -7.58
C LEU A 118 0.61 -4.89 -8.96
N TYR A 119 1.26 -3.77 -9.21
CA TYR A 119 1.03 -2.95 -10.39
C TYR A 119 1.23 -3.70 -11.71
N GLU A 120 2.27 -4.55 -11.81
CA GLU A 120 2.62 -5.25 -13.05
C GLU A 120 1.63 -6.37 -13.41
N THR A 121 1.05 -7.05 -12.42
CA THR A 121 0.16 -8.21 -12.64
C THR A 121 -1.31 -7.86 -12.51
N GLY A 122 -1.62 -6.71 -11.94
CA GLY A 122 -2.99 -6.31 -11.63
C GLY A 122 -3.60 -6.99 -10.40
N GLU A 123 -2.86 -7.86 -9.72
CA GLU A 123 -3.35 -8.54 -8.51
C GLU A 123 -3.50 -7.55 -7.36
N VAL A 124 -4.66 -7.59 -6.70
CA VAL A 124 -4.96 -6.83 -5.49
C VAL A 124 -5.24 -7.82 -4.36
N TYR A 125 -4.43 -7.76 -3.33
CA TYR A 125 -4.59 -8.56 -2.12
C TYR A 125 -5.28 -7.73 -1.06
N VAL A 126 -6.41 -8.24 -0.54
CA VAL A 126 -7.14 -7.62 0.56
C VAL A 126 -6.57 -8.15 1.86
N LEU A 127 -6.00 -7.27 2.65
CA LEU A 127 -5.29 -7.61 3.89
C LEU A 127 -5.93 -6.89 5.08
N ASN A 128 -6.05 -7.60 6.21
CA ASN A 128 -6.49 -7.01 7.45
C ASN A 128 -5.32 -6.30 8.16
N PRO A 129 -5.35 -4.97 8.32
CA PRO A 129 -4.23 -4.22 8.89
C PRO A 129 -3.97 -4.54 10.36
N VAL A 130 -5.00 -4.81 11.14
CA VAL A 130 -4.87 -5.13 12.57
C VAL A 130 -4.16 -6.48 12.74
N LYS A 131 -4.64 -7.49 12.02
CA LYS A 131 -4.04 -8.83 12.05
C LYS A 131 -2.61 -8.81 11.48
N PHE A 132 -2.34 -7.97 10.47
CA PHE A 132 -0.99 -7.86 9.93
C PHE A 132 -0.01 -7.28 10.95
N ARG A 133 -0.41 -6.24 11.70
CA ARG A 133 0.41 -5.69 12.80
C ARG A 133 0.68 -6.75 13.87
N THR A 134 -0.34 -7.51 14.27
CA THR A 134 -0.19 -8.60 15.24
C THR A 134 0.77 -9.65 14.74
N TYR A 135 0.60 -10.10 13.49
CA TYR A 135 1.46 -11.09 12.85
C TYR A 135 2.95 -10.66 12.83
N ILE A 136 3.24 -9.42 12.44
CA ILE A 136 4.60 -8.89 12.46
C ILE A 136 5.15 -8.82 13.90
N SER A 137 4.33 -8.41 14.88
CA SER A 137 4.73 -8.40 16.28
C SER A 137 5.11 -9.77 16.81
N GLU A 138 4.36 -10.81 16.45
CA GLU A 138 4.69 -12.21 16.79
C GLU A 138 6.01 -12.65 16.14
N MET A 139 6.21 -12.32 14.87
CA MET A 139 7.46 -12.67 14.15
C MET A 139 8.69 -11.95 14.70
N LYS A 140 8.52 -10.76 15.28
CA LYS A 140 9.59 -10.05 15.98
C LYS A 140 10.01 -10.79 17.27
N GLN A 141 9.08 -11.43 17.93
CA GLN A 141 9.31 -12.21 19.15
C GLN A 141 9.86 -13.60 18.86
N ASP A 142 9.32 -14.28 17.83
CA ASP A 142 9.76 -15.62 17.41
C ASP A 142 10.69 -15.55 16.18
N LYS A 143 11.95 -15.24 16.44
CA LYS A 143 12.97 -15.12 15.39
C LYS A 143 13.25 -16.44 14.65
N GLN A 144 13.02 -17.60 15.28
CA GLN A 144 13.21 -18.90 14.62
C GLN A 144 12.09 -19.14 13.61
N ARG A 145 10.83 -18.88 13.99
CA ARG A 145 9.69 -18.98 13.09
C ARG A 145 9.81 -17.98 11.92
N ALA A 146 10.18 -16.72 12.22
CA ALA A 146 10.40 -15.71 11.19
C ALA A 146 11.46 -16.16 10.16
N ARG A 147 12.58 -16.72 10.63
CA ARG A 147 13.62 -17.25 9.74
C ARG A 147 13.13 -18.44 8.90
N TYR A 148 12.41 -19.38 9.51
CA TYR A 148 11.83 -20.53 8.81
C TYR A 148 10.85 -20.08 7.72
N LEU A 149 10.00 -19.10 8.01
CA LEU A 149 9.04 -18.52 7.08
C LEU A 149 9.67 -17.49 6.11
N ARG A 150 10.99 -17.28 6.18
CA ARG A 150 11.75 -16.30 5.37
C ARG A 150 11.28 -14.85 5.53
N ILE A 151 10.66 -14.53 6.65
CA ILE A 151 10.30 -13.16 7.01
C ILE A 151 11.57 -12.46 7.48
N ARG A 152 11.90 -11.33 6.86
CA ARG A 152 13.16 -10.64 7.16
C ARG A 152 12.97 -9.14 7.26
N ALA A 153 13.62 -8.56 8.25
CA ALA A 153 13.77 -7.11 8.38
C ALA A 153 14.67 -6.57 7.26
N THR A 154 14.33 -5.38 6.73
CA THR A 154 15.11 -4.72 5.69
C THR A 154 14.93 -3.21 5.71
N GLY A 155 15.95 -2.48 5.24
CA GLY A 155 15.80 -1.09 4.84
C GLY A 155 15.02 -1.02 3.53
N MET A 156 14.04 -0.14 3.46
CA MET A 156 13.14 0.03 2.30
C MET A 156 13.40 1.32 1.52
N GLY A 157 14.56 1.87 1.68
CA GLY A 157 14.97 3.15 1.14
C GLY A 157 15.50 4.06 2.25
N GLU A 158 15.84 5.32 1.92
CA GLU A 158 16.38 6.25 2.89
C GLU A 158 15.34 6.57 3.98
N GLY A 159 15.71 6.26 5.22
CA GLY A 159 14.86 6.50 6.38
C GLY A 159 13.63 5.60 6.52
N ALA A 160 13.43 4.61 5.65
CA ALA A 160 12.35 3.64 5.78
C ALA A 160 12.89 2.26 6.19
N PHE A 161 12.14 1.59 7.05
CA PHE A 161 12.45 0.27 7.59
C PHE A 161 11.17 -0.57 7.70
N GLY A 162 11.30 -1.87 7.48
CA GLY A 162 10.17 -2.78 7.61
C GLY A 162 10.54 -4.24 7.42
N TYR A 163 9.56 -5.03 7.02
CA TYR A 163 9.70 -6.48 6.87
C TYR A 163 9.24 -6.93 5.48
N LEU A 164 10.03 -7.81 4.88
CA LEU A 164 9.61 -8.55 3.70
C LEU A 164 8.93 -9.85 4.14
N VAL A 165 7.68 -10.03 3.73
CA VAL A 165 6.86 -11.19 4.08
C VAL A 165 6.51 -11.93 2.79
N PRO A 166 6.90 -13.22 2.63
CA PRO A 166 6.55 -13.96 1.44
C PRO A 166 5.04 -14.02 1.20
N ILE A 167 4.61 -13.76 -0.02
CA ILE A 167 3.19 -13.71 -0.42
C ILE A 167 2.47 -15.02 -0.08
N ASN A 168 3.11 -16.16 -0.40
CA ASN A 168 2.54 -17.48 -0.12
C ASN A 168 2.40 -17.76 1.38
N VAL A 169 3.29 -17.24 2.21
CA VAL A 169 3.21 -17.36 3.67
C VAL A 169 2.04 -16.54 4.19
N LEU A 170 1.92 -15.27 3.77
CA LEU A 170 0.84 -14.40 4.24
C LEU A 170 -0.53 -14.92 3.82
N LYS A 171 -0.64 -15.48 2.60
CA LYS A 171 -1.89 -16.10 2.10
C LYS A 171 -2.37 -17.28 2.94
N SER A 172 -1.52 -17.91 3.74
CA SER A 172 -1.90 -19.00 4.66
C SER A 172 -2.28 -18.52 6.06
N THR A 173 -2.34 -17.21 6.28
CA THR A 173 -2.72 -16.60 7.56
C THR A 173 -4.08 -15.92 7.46
N ASP A 174 -4.64 -15.54 8.60
CA ASP A 174 -5.87 -14.77 8.70
C ASP A 174 -5.68 -13.26 8.41
N VAL A 175 -4.45 -12.84 8.12
CA VAL A 175 -4.15 -11.50 7.58
C VAL A 175 -4.70 -11.34 6.18
N PHE A 176 -4.62 -12.39 5.36
CA PHE A 176 -5.14 -12.43 4.00
C PHE A 176 -6.66 -12.74 4.03
N GLU A 177 -7.46 -11.90 3.42
CA GLU A 177 -8.91 -12.07 3.34
C GLU A 177 -9.35 -12.60 1.98
N CYS A 178 -8.97 -11.94 0.90
CA CYS A 178 -9.24 -12.37 -0.47
C CYS A 178 -8.32 -11.67 -1.47
N MET A 179 -8.48 -11.98 -2.76
CA MET A 179 -7.82 -11.25 -3.84
C MET A 179 -8.74 -11.10 -5.05
N PHE A 180 -8.46 -10.05 -5.82
CA PHE A 180 -9.09 -9.84 -7.12
C PHE A 180 -8.05 -9.28 -8.11
N ASN A 181 -8.42 -9.18 -9.41
CA ASN A 181 -7.57 -8.53 -10.39
C ASN A 181 -8.16 -7.16 -10.76
N ALA A 182 -7.32 -6.11 -10.71
CA ALA A 182 -7.72 -4.75 -11.03
C ALA A 182 -7.79 -4.50 -12.55
N TYR A 183 -7.03 -5.27 -13.33
CA TYR A 183 -7.10 -5.15 -14.78
C TYR A 183 -8.28 -5.94 -15.34
N PRO A 184 -9.04 -5.38 -16.27
CA PRO A 184 -10.11 -6.12 -16.90
C PRO A 184 -9.52 -7.35 -17.62
N LYS A 185 -10.15 -8.52 -17.43
CA LYS A 185 -9.83 -9.66 -18.28
C LYS A 185 -10.07 -9.24 -19.74
N ALA A 186 -9.07 -9.42 -20.59
CA ALA A 186 -9.30 -9.33 -22.03
C ALA A 186 -10.52 -10.21 -22.35
N LYS A 187 -11.55 -9.62 -23.00
CA LYS A 187 -12.66 -10.43 -23.49
C LYS A 187 -12.04 -11.50 -24.40
N ALA A 188 -12.22 -12.76 -24.03
CA ALA A 188 -11.91 -13.84 -24.96
C ALA A 188 -12.64 -13.55 -26.28
N ALA A 189 -11.86 -13.39 -27.34
CA ALA A 189 -12.37 -13.15 -28.69
C ALA A 189 -13.08 -14.40 -29.20
#